data_babef7947ed6546ec7dc9eea5f20f50a
#
_entry.id   babef7947ed6546ec7dc9eea5f20f50a
#
_cell.length_a   1.000
_cell.length_b   1.000
_cell.length_c   1.000
_cell.angle_alpha   90.00
_cell.angle_beta   90.00
_cell.angle_gamma   90.00
#
_symmetry.space_group_name_H-M   'P 1'
#
loop_
_entity.id
_entity.type
_entity.pdbx_description
1 polymer ?
#
loop_
_entity_poly.entity_id
_entity_poly.type
_entity_poly.pdbx_seq_one_letter_code
_entity_poly.pdbx_strand_id
1 'polypeptide(L)'
;LSVTLEPGSALDVAASLENTRFTSETIWEMWTNEVHRRIKILSDFPLKDPLARRLALAADQFMVTGQSGKTIIAGYHWFTDWGRDTMISLPGLTLATGKTEDAKAIISTFLPFVSQGMIPNRFPDAGEAPEYNNVDGTLWFVMACYQYYEKTKDTEFLKHRLFDTLKDIIAAHTQGTRYNIHMDDDGLLYAGDSGVQLTWMDAKIGDWVVTPRIGKPVEINALWYNALRIMAYFSNQLNHDDTAKAYEAMADRVKNIFESLYWNEERRCLYDVVNSSGHDGSIRPNQIFAVSLPFPLLSDEKALAVINCVDAQLRTPAGLRSLASSENGYTGVYAGDAYHRDAAYHQGTAWLWLIGPYMEAYLRVHHFSEEARTHIRTILQTIEPLIHDAGLGTLSEIADGDAPHLPKGCIAQAWSVAEVLRIMHMLESYDAPSA
;
A
#
# COMPACT_ATOMS: atom_id res chain seq x y z
N LEU A 1 -13.44 5.29 36.79
CA LEU A 1 -12.92 4.59 37.98
C LEU A 1 -11.78 5.43 38.57
N SER A 2 -11.85 5.71 39.87
CA SER A 2 -10.77 6.35 40.63
C SER A 2 -10.33 5.38 41.70
N VAL A 3 -9.04 5.06 41.75
CA VAL A 3 -8.46 4.14 42.73
C VAL A 3 -7.26 4.80 43.38
N THR A 4 -7.21 4.77 44.70
CA THR A 4 -6.04 5.22 45.50
C THR A 4 -5.19 4.01 45.79
N LEU A 5 -3.91 4.07 45.40
CA LEU A 5 -2.94 3.00 45.67
C LEU A 5 -2.01 3.43 46.81
N GLU A 6 -1.79 2.50 47.73
CA GLU A 6 -0.75 2.66 48.76
C GLU A 6 0.65 2.44 48.11
N PRO A 7 1.70 3.06 48.68
CA PRO A 7 3.05 2.84 48.19
C PRO A 7 3.43 1.36 48.16
N GLY A 8 3.86 0.85 47.01
CA GLY A 8 4.22 -0.56 46.83
C GLY A 8 3.06 -1.48 46.44
N SER A 9 1.82 -0.97 46.37
CA SER A 9 0.67 -1.76 45.87
C SER A 9 0.56 -1.63 44.31
N ALA A 10 -0.07 -2.61 43.69
CA ALA A 10 -0.36 -2.66 42.27
C ALA A 10 -1.87 -2.83 42.05
N LEU A 11 -2.35 -2.28 40.91
CA LEU A 11 -3.71 -2.52 40.43
C LEU A 11 -3.63 -3.22 39.09
N ASP A 12 -4.19 -4.39 38.99
CA ASP A 12 -4.33 -5.10 37.72
C ASP A 12 -5.68 -4.75 37.09
N VAL A 13 -5.66 -4.43 35.82
CA VAL A 13 -6.86 -4.12 35.00
C VAL A 13 -6.89 -5.04 33.79
N ALA A 14 -7.96 -5.79 33.62
CA ALA A 14 -8.22 -6.60 32.46
C ALA A 14 -9.53 -6.18 31.76
N ALA A 15 -9.55 -6.22 30.45
CA ALA A 15 -10.75 -6.04 29.65
C ALA A 15 -10.85 -7.21 28.64
N SER A 16 -12.04 -7.78 28.51
CA SER A 16 -12.30 -8.89 27.59
C SER A 16 -13.72 -8.79 27.03
N LEU A 17 -13.92 -9.28 25.82
CA LEU A 17 -15.23 -9.52 25.22
C LEU A 17 -15.82 -10.87 25.66
N GLU A 18 -15.03 -11.73 26.29
CA GLU A 18 -15.44 -13.03 26.80
C GLU A 18 -15.88 -12.90 28.24
N ASN A 19 -16.82 -13.77 28.68
CA ASN A 19 -17.25 -13.85 30.06
C ASN A 19 -16.22 -14.61 30.91
N THR A 20 -15.02 -14.05 31.03
CA THR A 20 -13.90 -14.64 31.75
C THR A 20 -13.64 -13.87 33.03
N ARG A 21 -13.45 -14.62 34.16
CA ARG A 21 -12.97 -14.04 35.42
C ARG A 21 -11.43 -13.99 35.39
N PHE A 22 -10.89 -12.83 35.62
CA PHE A 22 -9.45 -12.64 35.76
C PHE A 22 -9.08 -12.61 37.26
N THR A 23 -7.96 -13.24 37.59
CA THR A 23 -7.26 -13.09 38.88
C THR A 23 -5.94 -12.36 38.61
N SER A 24 -5.34 -11.76 39.63
CA SER A 24 -4.02 -11.16 39.50
C SER A 24 -2.99 -12.14 38.95
N GLU A 25 -3.03 -13.41 39.38
CA GLU A 25 -2.15 -14.46 38.89
C GLU A 25 -2.31 -14.70 37.39
N THR A 26 -3.54 -14.84 36.87
CA THR A 26 -3.81 -15.03 35.43
C THR A 26 -3.42 -13.79 34.62
N ILE A 27 -3.61 -12.59 35.15
CA ILE A 27 -3.18 -11.34 34.45
C ILE A 27 -1.65 -11.28 34.32
N TRP A 28 -0.93 -11.64 35.42
CA TRP A 28 0.53 -11.69 35.40
C TRP A 28 1.08 -12.77 34.46
N GLU A 29 0.43 -13.93 34.39
CA GLU A 29 0.79 -14.97 33.42
C GLU A 29 0.59 -14.47 31.96
N MET A 30 -0.57 -13.87 31.67
CA MET A 30 -0.86 -13.28 30.36
C MET A 30 0.17 -12.21 29.98
N TRP A 31 0.50 -11.31 30.92
CA TRP A 31 1.52 -10.29 30.72
C TRP A 31 2.90 -10.90 30.40
N THR A 32 3.32 -11.88 31.19
CA THR A 32 4.61 -12.55 31.03
C THR A 32 4.70 -13.25 29.66
N ASN A 33 3.64 -13.94 29.27
CA ASN A 33 3.56 -14.61 27.97
C ASN A 33 3.64 -13.60 26.83
N GLU A 34 2.96 -12.46 26.92
CA GLU A 34 3.02 -11.42 25.90
C GLU A 34 4.42 -10.76 25.82
N VAL A 35 5.08 -10.52 26.95
CA VAL A 35 6.47 -10.03 26.97
C VAL A 35 7.40 -11.03 26.29
N HIS A 36 7.30 -12.32 26.59
CA HIS A 36 8.10 -13.35 25.92
C HIS A 36 7.81 -13.42 24.42
N ARG A 37 6.54 -13.31 24.01
CA ARG A 37 6.13 -13.29 22.61
C ARG A 37 6.78 -12.11 21.87
N ARG A 38 6.75 -10.91 22.42
CA ARG A 38 7.40 -9.71 21.86
C ARG A 38 8.91 -9.84 21.77
N ILE A 39 9.54 -10.38 22.81
CA ILE A 39 10.98 -10.67 22.80
C ILE A 39 11.30 -11.64 21.65
N LYS A 40 10.49 -12.67 21.46
CA LYS A 40 10.68 -13.63 20.35
C LYS A 40 10.56 -12.94 18.98
N ILE A 41 9.54 -12.10 18.76
CA ILE A 41 9.40 -11.33 17.52
C ILE A 41 10.69 -10.55 17.23
N LEU A 42 11.22 -9.86 18.24
CA LEU A 42 12.44 -9.06 18.09
C LEU A 42 13.73 -9.90 17.94
N SER A 43 13.76 -11.11 18.49
CA SER A 43 14.90 -12.02 18.29
C SER A 43 14.93 -12.62 16.90
N ASP A 44 13.77 -12.89 16.32
CA ASP A 44 13.62 -13.49 15.01
C ASP A 44 13.70 -12.42 13.89
N PHE A 45 13.53 -11.15 14.24
CA PHE A 45 13.53 -10.04 13.28
C PHE A 45 14.96 -9.73 12.76
N PRO A 46 15.15 -9.65 11.43
CA PRO A 46 16.50 -9.59 10.86
C PRO A 46 17.21 -8.26 11.09
N LEU A 47 16.48 -7.13 11.12
CA LEU A 47 17.07 -5.81 11.20
C LEU A 47 17.43 -5.43 12.65
N LYS A 48 18.55 -4.71 12.81
CA LYS A 48 19.03 -4.25 14.14
C LYS A 48 18.68 -2.79 14.43
N ASP A 49 18.28 -2.05 13.41
CA ASP A 49 17.89 -0.64 13.53
C ASP A 49 16.76 -0.45 14.57
N PRO A 50 16.85 0.53 15.49
CA PRO A 50 15.85 0.74 16.54
C PRO A 50 14.45 1.05 16.01
N LEU A 51 14.32 1.88 14.96
CA LEU A 51 13.05 2.21 14.34
C LEU A 51 12.43 0.97 13.71
N ALA A 52 13.22 0.19 12.93
CA ALA A 52 12.77 -1.05 12.33
C ALA A 52 12.25 -2.06 13.36
N ARG A 53 12.96 -2.21 14.48
CA ARG A 53 12.56 -3.10 15.60
C ARG A 53 11.25 -2.63 16.25
N ARG A 54 11.08 -1.32 16.42
CA ARG A 54 9.82 -0.76 16.93
C ARG A 54 8.67 -1.02 15.98
N LEU A 55 8.87 -0.76 14.69
CA LEU A 55 7.86 -1.00 13.66
C LEU A 55 7.56 -2.50 13.45
N ALA A 56 8.51 -3.41 13.70
CA ALA A 56 8.25 -4.85 13.69
C ALA A 56 7.23 -5.28 14.76
N LEU A 57 7.27 -4.65 15.94
CA LEU A 57 6.24 -4.87 16.98
C LEU A 57 4.90 -4.23 16.58
N ALA A 58 4.92 -3.09 15.89
CA ALA A 58 3.70 -2.47 15.37
C ALA A 58 3.09 -3.34 14.26
N ALA A 59 3.91 -3.89 13.35
CA ALA A 59 3.48 -4.78 12.28
C ALA A 59 2.68 -5.98 12.77
N ASP A 60 3.09 -6.55 13.90
CA ASP A 60 2.44 -7.72 14.51
C ASP A 60 0.99 -7.45 14.91
N GLN A 61 0.65 -6.21 15.27
CA GLN A 61 -0.70 -5.82 15.71
C GLN A 61 -1.74 -5.85 14.59
N PHE A 62 -1.32 -5.68 13.34
CA PHE A 62 -2.23 -5.65 12.19
C PHE A 62 -2.56 -7.03 11.63
N MET A 63 -1.73 -8.04 11.93
CA MET A 63 -1.97 -9.40 11.46
C MET A 63 -2.94 -10.13 12.38
N VAL A 64 -4.11 -10.48 11.87
CA VAL A 64 -5.18 -11.11 12.62
C VAL A 64 -5.70 -12.38 11.93
N THR A 65 -6.44 -13.18 12.67
CA THR A 65 -7.18 -14.32 12.12
C THR A 65 -8.66 -13.99 12.16
N GLY A 66 -9.25 -13.78 10.98
CA GLY A 66 -10.68 -13.61 10.80
C GLY A 66 -11.39 -14.93 10.49
N GLN A 67 -12.68 -14.85 10.16
CA GLN A 67 -13.49 -16.04 9.82
C GLN A 67 -12.99 -16.75 8.56
N SER A 68 -12.47 -15.99 7.58
CA SER A 68 -11.98 -16.52 6.30
C SER A 68 -10.52 -16.99 6.33
N GLY A 69 -9.80 -16.74 7.41
CA GLY A 69 -8.38 -17.05 7.54
C GLY A 69 -7.54 -15.87 8.04
N LYS A 70 -6.24 -15.91 7.80
CA LYS A 70 -5.35 -14.79 8.15
C LYS A 70 -5.59 -13.61 7.22
N THR A 71 -5.59 -12.40 7.81
CA THR A 71 -5.76 -11.14 7.10
C THR A 71 -5.01 -10.01 7.80
N ILE A 72 -5.06 -8.80 7.24
CA ILE A 72 -4.47 -7.59 7.80
C ILE A 72 -5.59 -6.60 8.07
N ILE A 73 -5.66 -6.09 9.31
CA ILE A 73 -6.49 -4.94 9.67
C ILE A 73 -5.83 -3.69 9.09
N ALA A 74 -6.58 -2.90 8.31
CA ALA A 74 -6.05 -1.73 7.63
C ALA A 74 -5.58 -0.66 8.62
N GLY A 75 -6.29 -0.50 9.74
CA GLY A 75 -5.89 0.45 10.77
C GLY A 75 -6.79 0.47 12.00
N TYR A 76 -6.23 0.89 13.13
CA TYR A 76 -6.93 1.02 14.40
C TYR A 76 -7.25 2.48 14.70
N HIS A 77 -8.50 2.77 15.22
CA HIS A 77 -9.40 1.78 15.87
C HIS A 77 -10.59 1.32 15.00
N TRP A 78 -10.83 1.86 13.81
CA TRP A 78 -12.11 1.71 13.11
C TRP A 78 -12.07 1.02 11.75
N PHE A 79 -10.90 0.74 11.20
CA PHE A 79 -10.84 -0.02 9.95
C PHE A 79 -10.88 -1.51 10.20
N THR A 80 -11.48 -2.22 9.25
CA THR A 80 -11.48 -3.69 9.17
C THR A 80 -10.40 -4.18 8.20
N ASP A 81 -10.57 -5.37 7.63
CA ASP A 81 -9.70 -5.89 6.58
C ASP A 81 -10.15 -5.37 5.22
N TRP A 82 -9.33 -4.51 4.66
CA TRP A 82 -9.50 -3.96 3.32
C TRP A 82 -8.51 -4.61 2.36
N GLY A 83 -9.01 -5.06 1.19
CA GLY A 83 -8.20 -5.77 0.21
C GLY A 83 -7.03 -4.97 -0.32
N ARG A 84 -7.26 -3.72 -0.71
CA ARG A 84 -6.20 -2.79 -1.14
C ARG A 84 -5.11 -2.66 -0.08
N ASP A 85 -5.50 -2.32 1.14
CA ASP A 85 -4.61 -2.08 2.27
C ASP A 85 -3.83 -3.34 2.63
N THR A 86 -4.50 -4.49 2.63
CA THR A 86 -3.87 -5.79 2.85
C THR A 86 -2.78 -6.06 1.82
N MET A 87 -3.05 -5.87 0.53
CA MET A 87 -2.09 -6.20 -0.53
C MET A 87 -0.90 -5.24 -0.59
N ILE A 88 -1.10 -3.95 -0.32
CA ILE A 88 -0.03 -2.97 -0.18
C ILE A 88 0.81 -3.26 1.06
N SER A 89 0.17 -3.60 2.18
CA SER A 89 0.84 -3.82 3.46
C SER A 89 1.58 -5.16 3.55
N LEU A 90 1.11 -6.19 2.85
CA LEU A 90 1.62 -7.56 2.97
C LEU A 90 3.14 -7.67 2.85
N PRO A 91 3.81 -7.07 1.87
CA PRO A 91 5.27 -7.21 1.74
C PRO A 91 6.02 -6.67 2.95
N GLY A 92 5.63 -5.49 3.44
CA GLY A 92 6.30 -4.84 4.58
C GLY A 92 6.01 -5.52 5.91
N LEU A 93 4.76 -5.93 6.16
CA LEU A 93 4.37 -6.54 7.42
C LEU A 93 4.81 -8.00 7.54
N THR A 94 4.99 -8.71 6.42
CA THR A 94 5.29 -10.15 6.43
C THR A 94 6.65 -10.48 5.82
N LEU A 95 6.89 -10.17 4.55
CA LEU A 95 8.13 -10.57 3.86
C LEU A 95 9.37 -9.87 4.42
N ALA A 96 9.26 -8.57 4.73
CA ALA A 96 10.33 -7.81 5.36
C ALA A 96 10.60 -8.23 6.82
N THR A 97 9.60 -8.78 7.50
CA THR A 97 9.72 -9.29 8.87
C THR A 97 10.03 -10.79 8.96
N GLY A 98 10.23 -11.47 7.82
CA GLY A 98 10.55 -12.89 7.77
C GLY A 98 9.37 -13.86 7.92
N LYS A 99 8.12 -13.34 7.95
CA LYS A 99 6.89 -14.12 8.15
C LYS A 99 6.29 -14.60 6.81
N THR A 100 7.06 -15.34 6.03
CA THR A 100 6.66 -15.79 4.68
C THR A 100 5.43 -16.71 4.67
N GLU A 101 5.26 -17.54 5.70
CA GLU A 101 4.07 -18.40 5.83
C GLU A 101 2.80 -17.59 6.10
N ASP A 102 2.92 -16.47 6.83
CA ASP A 102 1.79 -15.55 7.03
C ASP A 102 1.40 -14.89 5.71
N ALA A 103 2.38 -14.46 4.90
CA ALA A 103 2.13 -13.93 3.57
C ALA A 103 1.35 -14.93 2.70
N LYS A 104 1.82 -16.20 2.65
CA LYS A 104 1.15 -17.28 1.92
C LYS A 104 -0.29 -17.51 2.40
N ALA A 105 -0.49 -17.53 3.70
CA ALA A 105 -1.81 -17.70 4.31
C ALA A 105 -2.75 -16.54 3.96
N ILE A 106 -2.29 -15.29 4.03
CA ILE A 106 -3.07 -14.10 3.67
C ILE A 106 -3.45 -14.13 2.19
N ILE A 107 -2.50 -14.36 1.28
CA ILE A 107 -2.79 -14.51 -0.15
C ILE A 107 -3.85 -15.60 -0.37
N SER A 108 -3.69 -16.75 0.30
CA SER A 108 -4.61 -17.89 0.19
C SER A 108 -6.03 -17.57 0.68
N THR A 109 -6.18 -16.67 1.66
CA THR A 109 -7.48 -16.20 2.16
C THR A 109 -8.28 -15.48 1.07
N PHE A 110 -7.65 -14.71 0.19
CA PHE A 110 -8.31 -13.95 -0.86
C PHE A 110 -8.68 -14.76 -2.10
N LEU A 111 -7.94 -15.85 -2.41
CA LEU A 111 -8.14 -16.65 -3.63
C LEU A 111 -9.60 -17.11 -3.84
N PRO A 112 -10.32 -17.67 -2.83
CA PRO A 112 -11.68 -18.14 -3.02
C PRO A 112 -12.71 -17.03 -3.28
N PHE A 113 -12.34 -15.77 -2.99
CA PHE A 113 -13.21 -14.60 -3.13
C PHE A 113 -12.96 -13.81 -4.41
N VAL A 114 -12.04 -14.27 -5.26
CA VAL A 114 -11.88 -13.65 -6.59
C VAL A 114 -13.17 -13.87 -7.40
N SER A 115 -13.79 -12.78 -7.81
CA SER A 115 -15.08 -12.80 -8.50
C SER A 115 -15.07 -11.85 -9.69
N GLN A 116 -15.37 -12.36 -10.89
CA GLN A 116 -15.26 -11.61 -12.14
C GLN A 116 -13.89 -10.95 -12.31
N GLY A 117 -12.82 -11.64 -11.90
CA GLY A 117 -11.44 -11.13 -11.98
C GLY A 117 -11.09 -10.03 -10.98
N MET A 118 -11.85 -9.84 -9.91
CA MET A 118 -11.57 -8.83 -8.88
C MET A 118 -11.47 -9.48 -7.50
N ILE A 119 -10.57 -9.00 -6.66
CA ILE A 119 -10.56 -9.31 -5.23
C ILE A 119 -11.53 -8.38 -4.48
N PRO A 120 -12.05 -8.80 -3.31
CA PRO A 120 -12.83 -7.91 -2.46
C PRO A 120 -12.03 -6.66 -2.07
N ASN A 121 -12.71 -5.51 -2.10
CA ASN A 121 -12.20 -4.29 -1.49
C ASN A 121 -12.38 -4.30 0.03
N ARG A 122 -13.50 -4.87 0.49
CA ARG A 122 -13.81 -5.00 1.92
C ARG A 122 -14.57 -6.31 2.19
N PHE A 123 -14.25 -6.94 3.33
CA PHE A 123 -15.05 -7.99 3.93
C PHE A 123 -15.91 -7.39 5.05
N PRO A 124 -17.24 -7.29 4.89
CA PRO A 124 -18.12 -6.82 5.95
C PRO A 124 -18.16 -7.78 7.15
N ASP A 125 -18.18 -7.23 8.38
CA ASP A 125 -18.13 -8.02 9.62
C ASP A 125 -19.42 -8.80 9.91
N ALA A 126 -20.56 -8.34 9.38
CA ALA A 126 -21.87 -8.89 9.68
C ALA A 126 -22.32 -10.06 8.79
N GLY A 127 -21.43 -10.65 7.99
CA GLY A 127 -21.75 -11.74 7.07
C GLY A 127 -22.45 -11.28 5.79
N GLU A 128 -22.43 -10.01 5.48
CA GLU A 128 -22.85 -9.44 4.19
C GLU A 128 -21.91 -9.87 3.05
N ALA A 129 -22.35 -9.71 1.81
CA ALA A 129 -21.52 -10.05 0.65
C ALA A 129 -20.28 -9.13 0.56
N PRO A 130 -19.11 -9.65 0.15
CA PRO A 130 -17.92 -8.84 -0.07
C PRO A 130 -18.15 -7.71 -1.08
N GLU A 131 -17.54 -6.56 -0.84
CA GLU A 131 -17.60 -5.40 -1.73
C GLU A 131 -16.44 -5.42 -2.74
N TYR A 132 -16.68 -5.03 -4.00
CA TYR A 132 -15.69 -5.10 -5.09
C TYR A 132 -15.39 -3.76 -5.77
N ASN A 133 -15.75 -2.65 -5.13
CA ASN A 133 -15.58 -1.31 -5.67
C ASN A 133 -14.11 -0.83 -5.62
N ASN A 134 -13.24 -1.50 -6.34
CA ASN A 134 -11.83 -1.13 -6.49
C ASN A 134 -11.31 -1.53 -7.86
N VAL A 135 -10.30 -0.84 -8.37
CA VAL A 135 -9.52 -1.25 -9.56
C VAL A 135 -8.07 -1.56 -9.17
N ASP A 136 -7.54 -0.84 -8.22
CA ASP A 136 -6.14 -0.94 -7.78
C ASP A 136 -5.89 -2.13 -6.86
N GLY A 137 -6.79 -2.45 -5.94
CA GLY A 137 -6.60 -3.54 -4.98
C GLY A 137 -6.32 -4.89 -5.66
N THR A 138 -7.01 -5.16 -6.78
CA THR A 138 -6.79 -6.39 -7.57
C THR A 138 -5.40 -6.38 -8.24
N LEU A 139 -4.96 -5.26 -8.76
CA LEU A 139 -3.63 -5.14 -9.35
C LEU A 139 -2.53 -5.21 -8.27
N TRP A 140 -2.77 -4.66 -7.09
CA TRP A 140 -1.90 -4.85 -5.93
C TRP A 140 -1.83 -6.31 -5.46
N PHE A 141 -2.91 -7.08 -5.61
CA PHE A 141 -2.86 -8.53 -5.35
C PHE A 141 -1.85 -9.23 -6.27
N VAL A 142 -1.82 -8.89 -7.57
CA VAL A 142 -0.82 -9.43 -8.50
C VAL A 142 0.60 -9.06 -8.05
N MET A 143 0.79 -7.80 -7.60
CA MET A 143 2.06 -7.32 -7.05
C MET A 143 2.48 -8.08 -5.78
N ALA A 144 1.55 -8.31 -4.85
CA ALA A 144 1.80 -9.06 -3.62
C ALA A 144 2.20 -10.51 -3.91
N CYS A 145 1.54 -11.17 -4.87
CA CYS A 145 1.91 -12.51 -5.34
C CYS A 145 3.31 -12.54 -5.95
N TYR A 146 3.67 -11.51 -6.73
CA TYR A 146 5.02 -11.38 -7.30
C TYR A 146 6.07 -11.23 -6.21
N GLN A 147 5.88 -10.32 -5.26
CA GLN A 147 6.84 -10.10 -4.17
C GLN A 147 6.98 -11.32 -3.27
N TYR A 148 5.89 -12.05 -3.00
CA TYR A 148 5.94 -13.33 -2.31
C TYR A 148 6.80 -14.35 -3.07
N TYR A 149 6.55 -14.52 -4.38
CA TYR A 149 7.32 -15.45 -5.20
C TYR A 149 8.80 -15.05 -5.28
N GLU A 150 9.10 -13.78 -5.45
CA GLU A 150 10.48 -13.28 -5.47
C GLU A 150 11.24 -13.62 -4.17
N LYS A 151 10.58 -13.50 -3.04
CA LYS A 151 11.16 -13.79 -1.72
C LYS A 151 11.33 -15.28 -1.45
N THR A 152 10.38 -16.11 -1.90
CA THR A 152 10.30 -17.52 -1.48
C THR A 152 10.69 -18.52 -2.58
N LYS A 153 10.54 -18.12 -3.84
CA LYS A 153 10.63 -18.99 -5.03
C LYS A 153 9.74 -20.24 -4.94
N ASP A 154 8.57 -20.13 -4.27
CA ASP A 154 7.59 -21.19 -4.09
C ASP A 154 6.86 -21.50 -5.40
N THR A 155 7.50 -22.24 -6.29
CA THR A 155 6.99 -22.62 -7.61
C THR A 155 5.75 -23.52 -7.51
N GLU A 156 5.63 -24.34 -6.47
CA GLU A 156 4.46 -25.20 -6.26
C GLU A 156 3.20 -24.37 -5.95
N PHE A 157 3.33 -23.36 -5.08
CA PHE A 157 2.22 -22.45 -4.80
C PHE A 157 1.86 -21.61 -6.01
N LEU A 158 2.86 -21.08 -6.74
CA LEU A 158 2.63 -20.38 -8.00
C LEU A 158 1.85 -21.26 -8.98
N LYS A 159 2.33 -22.46 -9.25
CA LYS A 159 1.76 -23.37 -10.27
C LYS A 159 0.34 -23.84 -9.94
N HIS A 160 0.12 -24.23 -8.68
CA HIS A 160 -1.12 -24.94 -8.31
C HIS A 160 -2.19 -24.04 -7.67
N ARG A 161 -1.85 -22.83 -7.27
CA ARG A 161 -2.78 -21.97 -6.54
C ARG A 161 -2.92 -20.57 -7.13
N LEU A 162 -1.85 -19.98 -7.69
CA LEU A 162 -1.86 -18.59 -8.12
C LEU A 162 -2.10 -18.43 -9.62
N PHE A 163 -1.38 -19.17 -10.45
CA PHE A 163 -1.23 -18.86 -11.87
C PHE A 163 -2.54 -18.79 -12.63
N ASP A 164 -3.43 -19.76 -12.46
CA ASP A 164 -4.72 -19.75 -13.16
C ASP A 164 -5.63 -18.62 -12.67
N THR A 165 -5.67 -18.35 -11.35
CA THR A 165 -6.43 -17.21 -10.81
C THR A 165 -5.91 -15.88 -11.37
N LEU A 166 -4.60 -15.70 -11.44
CA LEU A 166 -4.00 -14.49 -12.01
C LEU A 166 -4.29 -14.34 -13.50
N LYS A 167 -4.30 -15.45 -14.27
CA LYS A 167 -4.75 -15.45 -15.67
C LYS A 167 -6.19 -14.99 -15.81
N ASP A 168 -7.08 -15.49 -14.96
CA ASP A 168 -8.50 -15.10 -14.97
C ASP A 168 -8.69 -13.63 -14.63
N ILE A 169 -7.88 -13.08 -13.70
CA ILE A 169 -7.84 -11.65 -13.40
C ILE A 169 -7.46 -10.84 -14.65
N ILE A 170 -6.36 -11.17 -15.32
CA ILE A 170 -5.95 -10.45 -16.54
C ILE A 170 -6.99 -10.58 -17.65
N ALA A 171 -7.55 -11.76 -17.85
CA ALA A 171 -8.56 -12.01 -18.87
C ALA A 171 -9.82 -11.16 -18.61
N ALA A 172 -10.29 -11.09 -17.36
CA ALA A 172 -11.46 -10.29 -17.00
C ALA A 172 -11.20 -8.79 -17.23
N HIS A 173 -10.03 -8.27 -16.85
CA HIS A 173 -9.69 -6.88 -17.08
C HIS A 173 -9.53 -6.56 -18.58
N THR A 174 -9.07 -7.52 -19.37
CA THR A 174 -8.96 -7.38 -20.84
C THR A 174 -10.34 -7.35 -21.50
N GLN A 175 -11.27 -8.21 -21.07
CA GLN A 175 -12.58 -8.37 -21.67
C GLN A 175 -13.63 -7.37 -21.14
N GLY A 176 -13.40 -6.85 -19.96
CA GLY A 176 -14.31 -6.00 -19.21
C GLY A 176 -14.89 -6.71 -17.97
N THR A 177 -14.92 -6.00 -16.86
CA THR A 177 -15.48 -6.45 -15.58
C THR A 177 -16.34 -5.35 -14.95
N ARG A 178 -16.61 -5.43 -13.64
CA ARG A 178 -17.46 -4.46 -12.92
C ARG A 178 -16.99 -3.03 -13.10
N TYR A 179 -17.89 -2.07 -12.93
CA TYR A 179 -17.57 -0.63 -12.91
C TYR A 179 -16.90 -0.13 -14.18
N ASN A 180 -17.25 -0.72 -15.31
CA ASN A 180 -16.68 -0.38 -16.61
C ASN A 180 -15.14 -0.47 -16.65
N ILE A 181 -14.55 -1.37 -15.86
CA ILE A 181 -13.11 -1.64 -15.89
C ILE A 181 -12.83 -2.56 -17.08
N HIS A 182 -12.03 -2.09 -18.04
CA HIS A 182 -11.67 -2.86 -19.23
C HIS A 182 -10.39 -2.30 -19.89
N MET A 183 -9.73 -3.14 -20.65
CA MET A 183 -8.63 -2.70 -21.51
C MET A 183 -9.17 -2.08 -22.80
N ASP A 184 -8.82 -0.84 -23.07
CA ASP A 184 -9.17 -0.14 -24.30
C ASP A 184 -8.33 -0.61 -25.50
N ASP A 185 -8.72 -0.12 -26.70
CA ASP A 185 -8.03 -0.40 -27.96
C ASP A 185 -6.56 0.06 -27.98
N ASP A 186 -6.15 0.98 -27.14
CA ASP A 186 -4.77 1.41 -26.98
C ASP A 186 -3.94 0.52 -26.05
N GLY A 187 -4.56 -0.45 -25.39
CA GLY A 187 -3.94 -1.39 -24.45
C GLY A 187 -3.93 -0.90 -23.00
N LEU A 188 -4.36 0.33 -22.74
CA LEU A 188 -4.45 0.90 -21.40
C LEU A 188 -5.76 0.48 -20.72
N LEU A 189 -5.72 0.41 -19.40
CA LEU A 189 -6.89 0.08 -18.59
C LEU A 189 -7.72 1.34 -18.33
N TYR A 190 -8.99 1.29 -18.73
CA TYR A 190 -10.01 2.26 -18.38
C TYR A 190 -10.75 1.78 -17.12
N ALA A 191 -11.14 2.70 -16.24
CA ALA A 191 -11.96 2.39 -15.07
C ALA A 191 -12.88 3.55 -14.73
N GLY A 192 -14.10 3.25 -14.36
CA GLY A 192 -15.01 4.22 -13.74
C GLY A 192 -16.41 4.26 -14.30
N ASP A 193 -17.34 4.42 -13.36
CA ASP A 193 -18.72 4.76 -13.57
C ASP A 193 -19.08 6.02 -12.78
N SER A 194 -20.14 6.72 -13.20
CA SER A 194 -20.60 7.93 -12.49
C SER A 194 -21.01 7.60 -11.04
N GLY A 195 -20.52 8.37 -10.08
CA GLY A 195 -20.85 8.23 -8.66
C GLY A 195 -20.11 7.08 -7.94
N VAL A 196 -19.11 6.46 -8.59
CA VAL A 196 -18.31 5.39 -8.00
C VAL A 196 -16.84 5.83 -7.90
N GLN A 197 -16.22 5.58 -6.75
CA GLN A 197 -14.79 5.72 -6.53
C GLN A 197 -14.15 4.32 -6.55
N LEU A 198 -13.05 4.16 -7.31
CA LEU A 198 -12.42 2.85 -7.55
C LEU A 198 -10.93 2.81 -7.21
N THR A 199 -10.28 3.95 -7.05
CA THR A 199 -8.86 4.06 -6.70
C THR A 199 -8.68 4.32 -5.20
N TRP A 200 -7.45 4.36 -4.72
CA TRP A 200 -7.16 4.67 -3.32
C TRP A 200 -7.62 6.08 -2.89
N MET A 201 -7.86 6.99 -3.86
CA MET A 201 -8.46 8.30 -3.61
C MET A 201 -9.99 8.20 -3.61
N ASP A 202 -10.56 7.52 -2.63
CA ASP A 202 -11.93 7.02 -2.63
C ASP A 202 -12.91 7.77 -1.70
N ALA A 203 -12.55 8.96 -1.22
CA ALA A 203 -13.45 9.78 -0.39
C ALA A 203 -14.74 10.12 -1.15
N LYS A 204 -15.88 9.85 -0.49
CA LYS A 204 -17.22 10.12 -1.03
C LYS A 204 -18.13 10.65 0.07
N ILE A 205 -18.87 11.71 -0.24
CA ILE A 205 -19.81 12.37 0.68
C ILE A 205 -21.21 12.32 0.05
N GLY A 206 -22.08 11.46 0.55
CA GLY A 206 -23.36 11.21 -0.11
C GLY A 206 -23.15 10.75 -1.57
N ASP A 207 -23.67 11.52 -2.53
CA ASP A 207 -23.47 11.24 -3.97
C ASP A 207 -22.24 11.94 -4.58
N TRP A 208 -21.55 12.76 -3.83
CA TRP A 208 -20.38 13.49 -4.30
C TRP A 208 -19.10 12.64 -4.12
N VAL A 209 -18.50 12.21 -5.24
CA VAL A 209 -17.14 11.67 -5.28
C VAL A 209 -16.18 12.85 -5.24
N VAL A 210 -15.41 12.99 -4.15
CA VAL A 210 -14.57 14.18 -3.90
C VAL A 210 -13.43 14.28 -4.92
N THR A 211 -12.84 13.15 -5.28
CA THR A 211 -11.73 13.08 -6.24
C THR A 211 -12.12 12.15 -7.39
N PRO A 212 -12.94 12.60 -8.35
CA PRO A 212 -13.34 11.76 -9.47
C PRO A 212 -12.14 11.46 -10.37
N ARG A 213 -11.94 10.18 -10.68
CA ARG A 213 -10.81 9.70 -11.48
C ARG A 213 -11.27 8.70 -12.54
N ILE A 214 -12.41 9.02 -13.19
CA ILE A 214 -12.96 8.22 -14.30
C ILE A 214 -12.06 8.38 -15.53
N GLY A 215 -11.67 7.26 -16.13
CA GLY A 215 -10.78 7.24 -17.28
C GLY A 215 -9.63 6.27 -17.11
N LYS A 216 -8.44 6.71 -17.43
CA LYS A 216 -7.18 5.96 -17.33
C LYS A 216 -6.28 6.62 -16.27
N PRO A 217 -6.42 6.29 -14.97
CA PRO A 217 -5.55 6.83 -13.92
C PRO A 217 -4.11 6.33 -14.10
N VAL A 218 -3.14 7.18 -13.79
CA VAL A 218 -1.73 6.94 -14.08
C VAL A 218 -1.17 5.74 -13.31
N GLU A 219 -1.46 5.63 -12.01
CA GLU A 219 -1.01 4.52 -11.19
C GLU A 219 -1.69 3.20 -11.57
N ILE A 220 -2.94 3.26 -11.99
CA ILE A 220 -3.67 2.06 -12.44
C ILE A 220 -2.98 1.49 -13.68
N ASN A 221 -2.59 2.34 -14.63
CA ASN A 221 -1.92 1.90 -15.83
C ASN A 221 -0.45 1.50 -15.58
N ALA A 222 0.21 2.08 -14.58
CA ALA A 222 1.51 1.60 -14.12
C ALA A 222 1.40 0.20 -13.48
N LEU A 223 0.40 -0.03 -12.64
CA LEU A 223 0.11 -1.35 -12.05
C LEU A 223 -0.32 -2.37 -13.11
N TRP A 224 -1.15 -1.97 -14.09
CA TRP A 224 -1.57 -2.83 -15.19
C TRP A 224 -0.39 -3.31 -16.03
N TYR A 225 0.49 -2.40 -16.44
CA TYR A 225 1.74 -2.75 -17.12
C TYR A 225 2.56 -3.75 -16.32
N ASN A 226 2.75 -3.49 -15.03
CA ASN A 226 3.50 -4.38 -14.15
C ASN A 226 2.81 -5.74 -13.98
N ALA A 227 1.47 -5.79 -13.88
CA ALA A 227 0.73 -7.05 -13.84
C ALA A 227 0.96 -7.89 -15.10
N LEU A 228 0.95 -7.29 -16.29
CA LEU A 228 1.25 -7.97 -17.54
C LEU A 228 2.71 -8.51 -17.57
N ARG A 229 3.68 -7.71 -17.14
CA ARG A 229 5.10 -8.13 -17.04
C ARG A 229 5.29 -9.26 -16.03
N ILE A 230 4.60 -9.20 -14.90
CA ILE A 230 4.60 -10.27 -13.89
C ILE A 230 4.03 -11.56 -14.47
N MET A 231 2.93 -11.48 -15.21
CA MET A 231 2.35 -12.66 -15.84
C MET A 231 3.26 -13.27 -16.92
N ALA A 232 3.97 -12.45 -17.69
CA ALA A 232 5.00 -12.92 -18.61
C ALA A 232 6.13 -13.64 -17.83
N TYR A 233 6.60 -13.02 -16.75
CA TYR A 233 7.63 -13.59 -15.89
C TYR A 233 7.18 -14.93 -15.27
N PHE A 234 5.99 -15.02 -14.69
CA PHE A 234 5.45 -16.26 -14.13
C PHE A 234 5.25 -17.35 -15.18
N SER A 235 4.81 -16.96 -16.39
CA SER A 235 4.69 -17.91 -17.51
C SER A 235 6.03 -18.52 -17.87
N ASN A 236 7.10 -17.72 -17.93
CA ASN A 236 8.46 -18.19 -18.16
C ASN A 236 8.95 -19.13 -17.04
N GLN A 237 8.66 -18.82 -15.76
CA GLN A 237 9.01 -19.69 -14.62
C GLN A 237 8.32 -21.06 -14.69
N LEU A 238 7.16 -21.13 -15.36
CA LEU A 238 6.38 -22.36 -15.54
C LEU A 238 6.60 -23.03 -16.92
N ASN A 239 7.51 -22.52 -17.74
CA ASN A 239 7.79 -22.98 -19.11
C ASN A 239 6.56 -22.89 -20.04
N HIS A 240 5.76 -21.83 -19.91
CA HIS A 240 4.62 -21.50 -20.75
C HIS A 240 4.99 -20.41 -21.77
N ASP A 241 5.94 -20.69 -22.68
CA ASP A 241 6.60 -19.71 -23.55
C ASP A 241 5.63 -18.90 -24.42
N ASP A 242 4.60 -19.52 -24.99
CA ASP A 242 3.64 -18.81 -25.85
C ASP A 242 2.75 -17.85 -25.03
N THR A 243 2.41 -18.24 -23.80
CA THR A 243 1.67 -17.39 -22.87
C THR A 243 2.52 -16.21 -22.42
N ALA A 244 3.82 -16.44 -22.16
CA ALA A 244 4.77 -15.39 -21.83
C ALA A 244 4.84 -14.34 -22.92
N LYS A 245 5.06 -14.78 -24.20
CA LYS A 245 5.09 -13.88 -25.36
C LYS A 245 3.81 -13.08 -25.55
N ALA A 246 2.64 -13.67 -25.28
CA ALA A 246 1.37 -12.96 -25.38
C ALA A 246 1.28 -11.82 -24.35
N TYR A 247 1.67 -12.05 -23.10
CA TYR A 247 1.71 -11.01 -22.07
C TYR A 247 2.78 -9.95 -22.32
N GLU A 248 3.95 -10.35 -22.83
CA GLU A 248 4.99 -9.41 -23.25
C GLU A 248 4.47 -8.45 -24.33
N ALA A 249 3.80 -8.98 -25.35
CA ALA A 249 3.21 -8.16 -26.42
C ALA A 249 2.15 -7.18 -25.90
N MET A 250 1.32 -7.61 -24.94
CA MET A 250 0.36 -6.71 -24.28
C MET A 250 1.08 -5.63 -23.47
N ALA A 251 2.09 -5.98 -22.70
CA ALA A 251 2.87 -5.05 -21.92
C ALA A 251 3.62 -4.03 -22.81
N ASP A 252 4.22 -4.47 -23.90
CA ASP A 252 4.90 -3.60 -24.86
C ASP A 252 3.94 -2.60 -25.50
N ARG A 253 2.70 -3.00 -25.77
CA ARG A 253 1.66 -2.09 -26.25
C ARG A 253 1.38 -0.97 -25.25
N VAL A 254 1.21 -1.30 -23.96
CA VAL A 254 1.05 -0.30 -22.90
C VAL A 254 2.27 0.63 -22.84
N LYS A 255 3.49 0.06 -22.82
CA LYS A 255 4.74 0.83 -22.71
C LYS A 255 4.92 1.83 -23.86
N ASN A 256 4.61 1.40 -25.09
CA ASN A 256 4.79 2.23 -26.29
C ASN A 256 3.91 3.48 -26.30
N ILE A 257 2.74 3.43 -25.65
CA ILE A 257 1.81 4.57 -25.62
C ILE A 257 1.89 5.36 -24.32
N PHE A 258 2.25 4.73 -23.20
CA PHE A 258 2.17 5.31 -21.87
C PHE A 258 2.90 6.66 -21.79
N GLU A 259 4.17 6.68 -22.16
CA GLU A 259 4.99 7.87 -22.00
C GLU A 259 4.46 9.04 -22.85
N SER A 260 4.02 8.79 -24.09
CA SER A 260 3.50 9.83 -24.97
C SER A 260 2.14 10.38 -24.54
N LEU A 261 1.33 9.56 -23.87
CA LEU A 261 -0.01 9.94 -23.46
C LEU A 261 -0.04 10.64 -22.09
N TYR A 262 0.78 10.17 -21.17
CA TYR A 262 0.79 10.71 -19.80
C TYR A 262 1.79 11.85 -19.59
N TRP A 263 2.78 12.04 -20.46
CA TRP A 263 3.79 13.06 -20.24
C TRP A 263 3.26 14.47 -20.47
N ASN A 264 3.29 15.29 -19.42
CA ASN A 264 2.97 16.72 -19.49
C ASN A 264 4.28 17.51 -19.64
N GLU A 265 4.54 17.96 -20.87
CA GLU A 265 5.78 18.66 -21.21
C GLU A 265 5.94 20.00 -20.50
N GLU A 266 4.83 20.71 -20.27
CA GLU A 266 4.84 22.01 -19.59
C GLU A 266 5.24 21.87 -18.09
N ARG A 267 4.67 20.87 -17.41
CA ARG A 267 4.91 20.63 -15.98
C ARG A 267 6.05 19.66 -15.70
N ARG A 268 6.60 19.01 -16.73
CA ARG A 268 7.64 17.97 -16.66
C ARG A 268 7.31 16.87 -15.64
N CYS A 269 6.07 16.41 -15.68
CA CYS A 269 5.53 15.35 -14.82
C CYS A 269 4.44 14.60 -15.60
N LEU A 270 3.72 13.67 -14.94
CA LEU A 270 2.65 12.91 -15.60
C LEU A 270 1.28 13.51 -15.28
N TYR A 271 0.37 13.47 -16.26
CA TYR A 271 -1.06 13.67 -16.01
C TYR A 271 -1.58 12.62 -15.01
N ASP A 272 -2.43 13.03 -14.07
CA ASP A 272 -3.01 12.13 -13.09
C ASP A 272 -4.04 11.16 -13.70
N VAL A 273 -4.89 11.68 -14.59
CA VAL A 273 -5.87 10.87 -15.34
C VAL A 273 -5.92 11.32 -16.78
N VAL A 274 -5.97 10.37 -17.69
CA VAL A 274 -6.19 10.59 -19.10
C VAL A 274 -7.54 10.03 -19.51
N ASN A 275 -8.31 10.82 -20.25
CA ASN A 275 -9.57 10.36 -20.85
C ASN A 275 -9.88 11.11 -22.17
N SER A 276 -10.93 10.70 -22.86
CA SER A 276 -11.33 11.28 -24.14
C SER A 276 -11.82 12.74 -24.06
N SER A 277 -12.22 13.21 -22.88
CA SER A 277 -12.69 14.58 -22.65
C SER A 277 -11.57 15.55 -22.25
N GLY A 278 -10.37 15.05 -21.99
CA GLY A 278 -9.20 15.84 -21.59
C GLY A 278 -8.32 15.10 -20.59
N HIS A 279 -7.26 15.78 -20.14
CA HIS A 279 -6.29 15.23 -19.20
C HIS A 279 -6.32 16.01 -17.89
N ASP A 280 -6.35 15.31 -16.76
CA ASP A 280 -6.16 15.93 -15.46
C ASP A 280 -4.66 16.16 -15.22
N GLY A 281 -4.25 17.42 -15.25
CA GLY A 281 -2.87 17.84 -15.03
C GLY A 281 -2.55 18.18 -13.57
N SER A 282 -3.44 17.87 -12.62
CA SER A 282 -3.18 18.09 -11.19
C SER A 282 -1.93 17.36 -10.74
N ILE A 283 -1.05 18.03 -10.00
CA ILE A 283 0.13 17.39 -9.42
C ILE A 283 -0.29 16.59 -8.20
N ARG A 284 -0.34 15.27 -8.39
CA ARG A 284 -0.68 14.26 -7.39
C ARG A 284 0.43 13.20 -7.27
N PRO A 285 0.51 12.48 -6.15
CA PRO A 285 1.59 11.52 -5.90
C PRO A 285 1.50 10.25 -6.76
N ASN A 286 0.36 9.98 -7.40
CA ASN A 286 0.08 8.75 -8.14
C ASN A 286 1.12 8.43 -9.23
N GLN A 287 1.71 9.44 -9.81
CA GLN A 287 2.75 9.32 -10.84
C GLN A 287 4.02 8.58 -10.38
N ILE A 288 4.30 8.51 -9.07
CA ILE A 288 5.47 7.80 -8.55
C ILE A 288 5.46 6.31 -8.89
N PHE A 289 4.27 5.71 -9.05
CA PHE A 289 4.15 4.29 -9.38
C PHE A 289 4.66 3.94 -10.78
N ALA A 290 4.69 4.90 -11.71
CA ALA A 290 5.33 4.69 -13.00
C ALA A 290 6.87 4.54 -12.90
N VAL A 291 7.44 4.90 -11.75
CA VAL A 291 8.88 4.85 -11.47
C VAL A 291 9.25 3.79 -10.42
N SER A 292 8.44 3.66 -9.35
CA SER A 292 8.75 2.80 -8.20
C SER A 292 8.52 1.31 -8.45
N LEU A 293 7.60 0.94 -9.34
CA LEU A 293 7.24 -0.45 -9.59
C LEU A 293 8.39 -1.21 -10.29
N PRO A 294 8.44 -2.56 -10.17
CA PRO A 294 9.59 -3.38 -10.60
C PRO A 294 9.96 -3.23 -12.08
N PHE A 295 8.97 -3.05 -12.95
CA PHE A 295 9.19 -2.93 -14.39
C PHE A 295 9.03 -1.47 -14.82
N PRO A 296 10.11 -0.81 -15.33
CA PRO A 296 10.10 0.61 -15.62
C PRO A 296 9.26 0.94 -16.86
N LEU A 297 8.48 2.02 -16.75
CA LEU A 297 7.64 2.55 -17.82
C LEU A 297 8.26 3.76 -18.52
N LEU A 298 9.04 4.57 -17.80
CA LEU A 298 9.58 5.83 -18.27
C LEU A 298 11.06 5.69 -18.64
N SER A 299 11.53 6.59 -19.51
CA SER A 299 12.96 6.84 -19.68
C SER A 299 13.57 7.42 -18.40
N ASP A 300 14.88 7.22 -18.20
CA ASP A 300 15.58 7.71 -16.99
C ASP A 300 15.43 9.22 -16.81
N GLU A 301 15.47 10.00 -17.88
CA GLU A 301 15.28 11.45 -17.84
C GLU A 301 13.89 11.82 -17.29
N LYS A 302 12.84 11.19 -17.80
CA LYS A 302 11.46 11.48 -17.37
C LYS A 302 11.18 10.94 -15.98
N ALA A 303 11.72 9.79 -15.64
CA ALA A 303 11.65 9.23 -14.29
C ALA A 303 12.28 10.19 -13.26
N LEU A 304 13.46 10.74 -13.56
CA LEU A 304 14.10 11.74 -12.70
C LEU A 304 13.25 13.02 -12.60
N ALA A 305 12.66 13.48 -13.69
CA ALA A 305 11.81 14.67 -13.68
C ALA A 305 10.55 14.47 -12.84
N VAL A 306 9.91 13.29 -12.92
CA VAL A 306 8.78 12.91 -12.04
C VAL A 306 9.17 12.97 -10.57
N ILE A 307 10.30 12.37 -10.19
CA ILE A 307 10.75 12.37 -8.79
C ILE A 307 11.07 13.78 -8.32
N ASN A 308 11.72 14.61 -9.13
CA ASN A 308 11.98 16.01 -8.78
C ASN A 308 10.69 16.81 -8.59
N CYS A 309 9.67 16.59 -9.42
CA CYS A 309 8.35 17.21 -9.28
C CYS A 309 7.69 16.79 -7.96
N VAL A 310 7.65 15.49 -7.67
CA VAL A 310 7.06 14.95 -6.44
C VAL A 310 7.81 15.46 -5.21
N ASP A 311 9.13 15.47 -5.22
CA ASP A 311 9.95 15.98 -4.11
C ASP A 311 9.65 17.45 -3.83
N ALA A 312 9.65 18.28 -4.86
CA ALA A 312 9.46 19.72 -4.73
C ALA A 312 8.04 20.14 -4.35
N GLN A 313 7.01 19.42 -4.82
CA GLN A 313 5.62 19.84 -4.71
C GLN A 313 4.81 19.08 -3.64
N LEU A 314 5.17 17.84 -3.36
CA LEU A 314 4.33 16.95 -2.56
C LEU A 314 4.98 16.47 -1.27
N ARG A 315 6.31 16.36 -1.22
CA ARG A 315 6.98 15.78 -0.05
C ARG A 315 6.86 16.67 1.19
N THR A 316 6.54 16.03 2.31
CA THR A 316 6.53 16.58 3.65
C THR A 316 7.31 15.65 4.59
N PRO A 317 7.64 16.08 5.82
CA PRO A 317 8.22 15.16 6.81
C PRO A 317 7.33 13.97 7.17
N ALA A 318 6.01 14.07 6.93
CA ALA A 318 5.01 13.07 7.31
C ALA A 318 4.40 12.32 6.12
N GLY A 319 5.05 12.32 4.94
CA GLY A 319 4.56 11.62 3.76
C GLY A 319 4.44 12.52 2.53
N LEU A 320 3.65 12.09 1.54
CA LEU A 320 3.37 12.89 0.35
C LEU A 320 1.97 13.50 0.41
N ARG A 321 1.86 14.79 0.10
CA ARG A 321 0.56 15.43 -0.13
C ARG A 321 -0.21 14.73 -1.24
N SER A 322 -1.50 14.55 -1.05
CA SER A 322 -2.40 13.97 -2.04
C SER A 322 -2.71 14.93 -3.21
N LEU A 323 -2.46 16.23 -3.02
CA LEU A 323 -2.56 17.28 -4.03
C LEU A 323 -1.52 18.36 -3.70
N ALA A 324 -0.84 18.89 -4.72
CA ALA A 324 0.12 19.97 -4.51
C ALA A 324 -0.57 21.26 -4.01
N SER A 325 0.13 22.01 -3.15
CA SER A 325 -0.43 23.23 -2.54
C SER A 325 -0.69 24.37 -3.54
N SER A 326 -0.15 24.27 -4.73
CA SER A 326 -0.39 25.20 -5.83
C SER A 326 -1.63 24.90 -6.66
N GLU A 327 -2.28 23.74 -6.43
CA GLU A 327 -3.43 23.31 -7.22
C GLU A 327 -4.76 23.84 -6.66
N ASN A 328 -5.70 24.05 -7.57
CA ASN A 328 -7.06 24.43 -7.19
C ASN A 328 -7.72 23.34 -6.34
N GLY A 329 -8.41 23.73 -5.28
CA GLY A 329 -9.06 22.80 -4.36
C GLY A 329 -8.14 22.20 -3.30
N TYR A 330 -6.88 22.66 -3.23
CA TYR A 330 -5.98 22.25 -2.14
C TYR A 330 -6.54 22.57 -0.77
N THR A 331 -6.55 21.56 0.11
CA THR A 331 -6.99 21.66 1.50
C THR A 331 -5.96 20.96 2.37
N GLY A 332 -4.99 21.71 2.90
CA GLY A 332 -3.83 21.17 3.63
C GLY A 332 -4.12 20.76 5.07
N VAL A 333 -5.28 21.10 5.64
CA VAL A 333 -5.63 20.83 7.04
C VAL A 333 -6.83 19.88 7.11
N TYR A 334 -6.64 18.73 7.74
CA TYR A 334 -7.70 17.74 7.98
C TYR A 334 -8.40 18.03 9.30
N ALA A 335 -9.49 18.81 9.26
CA ALA A 335 -10.19 19.26 10.45
C ALA A 335 -11.69 19.52 10.17
N GLY A 336 -12.44 19.78 11.23
CA GLY A 336 -13.87 20.07 11.16
C GLY A 336 -14.75 18.84 11.36
N ASP A 337 -15.98 18.89 10.86
CA ASP A 337 -16.93 17.79 10.87
C ASP A 337 -16.59 16.73 9.80
N ALA A 338 -17.39 15.68 9.69
CA ALA A 338 -17.16 14.61 8.72
C ALA A 338 -17.10 15.13 7.29
N TYR A 339 -18.00 16.06 6.92
CA TYR A 339 -18.03 16.64 5.58
C TYR A 339 -16.70 17.33 5.21
N HIS A 340 -16.17 18.18 6.09
CA HIS A 340 -14.93 18.90 5.84
C HIS A 340 -13.71 17.97 5.82
N ARG A 341 -13.70 16.98 6.71
CA ARG A 341 -12.61 15.98 6.74
C ARG A 341 -12.57 15.14 5.47
N ASP A 342 -13.72 14.59 5.04
CA ASP A 342 -13.79 13.78 3.83
C ASP A 342 -13.48 14.61 2.58
N ALA A 343 -13.90 15.88 2.54
CA ALA A 343 -13.56 16.80 1.46
C ALA A 343 -12.05 17.11 1.37
N ALA A 344 -11.32 17.06 2.50
CA ALA A 344 -9.87 17.28 2.54
C ALA A 344 -9.04 16.01 2.30
N TYR A 345 -9.63 14.82 2.47
CA TYR A 345 -8.93 13.55 2.66
C TYR A 345 -7.95 13.20 1.53
N HIS A 346 -8.29 13.53 0.27
CA HIS A 346 -7.40 13.35 -0.89
C HIS A 346 -7.16 14.67 -1.64
N GLN A 347 -7.29 15.81 -0.95
CA GLN A 347 -7.16 17.15 -1.55
C GLN A 347 -6.06 18.00 -0.88
N GLY A 348 -5.05 17.35 -0.32
CA GLY A 348 -3.91 18.06 0.25
C GLY A 348 -3.30 17.40 1.50
N THR A 349 -4.02 16.53 2.19
CA THR A 349 -3.45 15.74 3.30
C THR A 349 -2.23 14.96 2.87
N ALA A 350 -1.25 14.83 3.76
CA ALA A 350 -0.06 14.03 3.54
C ALA A 350 -0.31 12.57 3.93
N TRP A 351 -0.02 11.64 3.01
CA TRP A 351 -0.18 10.21 3.19
C TRP A 351 1.17 9.54 3.40
N LEU A 352 1.34 8.93 4.57
CA LEU A 352 2.64 8.38 4.94
C LEU A 352 3.01 7.13 4.15
N TRP A 353 2.05 6.28 3.78
CA TRP A 353 2.35 5.07 3.01
C TRP A 353 3.05 5.36 1.66
N LEU A 354 2.76 6.51 1.06
CA LEU A 354 3.35 6.92 -0.21
C LEU A 354 4.85 7.23 -0.12
N ILE A 355 5.37 7.40 1.09
CA ILE A 355 6.80 7.66 1.28
C ILE A 355 7.65 6.45 0.89
N GLY A 356 7.13 5.22 1.06
CA GLY A 356 7.81 4.00 0.62
C GLY A 356 8.02 3.95 -0.89
N PRO A 357 6.96 4.02 -1.71
CA PRO A 357 7.09 4.14 -3.16
C PRO A 357 7.96 5.33 -3.61
N TYR A 358 7.89 6.48 -2.95
CA TYR A 358 8.76 7.62 -3.25
C TYR A 358 10.24 7.27 -3.00
N MET A 359 10.56 6.72 -1.83
CA MET A 359 11.92 6.33 -1.50
C MET A 359 12.47 5.27 -2.47
N GLU A 360 11.65 4.28 -2.84
CA GLU A 360 12.03 3.28 -3.84
C GLU A 360 12.25 3.91 -5.22
N ALA A 361 11.35 4.79 -5.68
CA ALA A 361 11.51 5.50 -6.94
C ALA A 361 12.81 6.33 -6.96
N TYR A 362 13.09 7.04 -5.86
CA TYR A 362 14.34 7.80 -5.71
C TYR A 362 15.57 6.88 -5.81
N LEU A 363 15.58 5.75 -5.10
CA LEU A 363 16.66 4.77 -5.17
C LEU A 363 16.86 4.23 -6.59
N ARG A 364 15.79 3.90 -7.30
CA ARG A 364 15.85 3.39 -8.69
C ARG A 364 16.45 4.40 -9.65
N VAL A 365 15.99 5.64 -9.63
CA VAL A 365 16.46 6.71 -10.52
C VAL A 365 17.93 7.03 -10.27
N HIS A 366 18.39 6.88 -9.03
CA HIS A 366 19.80 7.07 -8.65
C HIS A 366 20.59 5.76 -8.57
N HIS A 367 20.09 4.68 -9.23
CA HIS A 367 20.75 3.38 -9.37
C HIS A 367 21.24 2.78 -8.04
N PHE A 368 20.50 3.01 -6.95
CA PHE A 368 20.84 2.54 -5.59
C PHE A 368 22.25 2.96 -5.12
N SER A 369 22.76 4.09 -5.61
CA SER A 369 24.07 4.60 -5.22
C SER A 369 24.18 4.80 -3.70
N GLU A 370 25.40 4.87 -3.17
CA GLU A 370 25.64 5.11 -1.74
C GLU A 370 25.05 6.45 -1.29
N GLU A 371 25.17 7.47 -2.13
CA GLU A 371 24.57 8.79 -1.90
C GLU A 371 23.05 8.72 -1.81
N ALA A 372 22.42 7.97 -2.72
CA ALA A 372 20.97 7.78 -2.71
C ALA A 372 20.52 7.03 -1.44
N ARG A 373 21.20 5.95 -1.07
CA ARG A 373 20.88 5.22 0.18
C ARG A 373 21.07 6.09 1.42
N THR A 374 22.11 6.92 1.46
CA THR A 374 22.35 7.88 2.56
C THR A 374 21.22 8.92 2.61
N HIS A 375 20.79 9.45 1.46
CA HIS A 375 19.66 10.37 1.40
C HIS A 375 18.38 9.73 1.96
N ILE A 376 18.07 8.50 1.57
CA ILE A 376 16.88 7.79 2.08
C ILE A 376 16.98 7.56 3.61
N ARG A 377 18.16 7.24 4.15
CA ARG A 377 18.34 7.16 5.62
C ARG A 377 18.04 8.49 6.31
N THR A 378 18.39 9.62 5.68
CA THR A 378 18.05 10.94 6.23
C THR A 378 16.53 11.16 6.24
N ILE A 379 15.81 10.71 5.21
CA ILE A 379 14.34 10.76 5.20
C ILE A 379 13.75 9.88 6.31
N LEU A 380 14.25 8.66 6.49
CA LEU A 380 13.81 7.75 7.57
C LEU A 380 13.98 8.37 8.96
N GLN A 381 15.05 9.15 9.18
CA GLN A 381 15.25 9.90 10.44
C GLN A 381 14.17 10.96 10.68
N THR A 382 13.52 11.50 9.64
CA THR A 382 12.39 12.43 9.83
C THR A 382 11.10 11.71 10.19
N ILE A 383 11.00 10.41 9.91
CA ILE A 383 9.84 9.57 10.26
C ILE A 383 9.91 9.07 11.71
N GLU A 384 11.12 8.87 12.24
CA GLU A 384 11.30 8.34 13.60
C GLU A 384 10.53 9.12 14.69
N PRO A 385 10.50 10.46 14.72
CA PRO A 385 9.72 11.21 15.71
C PRO A 385 8.22 10.90 15.64
N LEU A 386 7.67 10.59 14.46
CA LEU A 386 6.23 10.37 14.27
C LEU A 386 5.70 9.16 15.05
N ILE A 387 6.54 8.18 15.37
CA ILE A 387 6.12 7.03 16.20
C ILE A 387 5.83 7.40 17.67
N HIS A 388 6.18 8.60 18.10
CA HIS A 388 6.00 9.09 19.46
C HIS A 388 4.80 10.04 19.59
N ASP A 389 4.22 10.53 18.49
CA ASP A 389 3.23 11.61 18.50
C ASP A 389 1.79 11.13 18.75
N ALA A 390 1.29 10.16 17.99
CA ALA A 390 -0.12 9.75 18.05
C ALA A 390 -0.31 8.32 18.59
N GLY A 391 0.05 7.31 17.82
CA GLY A 391 -0.18 5.89 18.15
C GLY A 391 0.83 5.28 19.11
N LEU A 392 1.84 5.99 19.56
CA LEU A 392 2.85 5.59 20.53
C LEU A 392 3.57 4.27 20.17
N GLY A 393 4.31 4.32 19.08
CA GLY A 393 5.11 3.19 18.59
C GLY A 393 4.58 2.56 17.31
N THR A 394 3.65 3.23 16.67
CA THR A 394 3.12 2.95 15.34
C THR A 394 3.06 4.23 14.51
N LEU A 395 2.57 4.18 13.29
CA LEU A 395 2.47 5.31 12.37
C LEU A 395 1.02 5.57 12.01
N SER A 396 0.63 6.86 11.98
CA SER A 396 -0.70 7.28 11.59
C SER A 396 -0.96 7.08 10.11
N GLU A 397 -2.22 7.18 9.73
CA GLU A 397 -2.70 7.07 8.35
C GLU A 397 -2.24 8.27 7.51
N ILE A 398 -2.60 9.46 7.96
CA ILE A 398 -2.34 10.73 7.31
C ILE A 398 -1.76 11.75 8.30
N ALA A 399 -1.32 12.87 7.74
CA ALA A 399 -1.03 14.09 8.49
C ALA A 399 -1.60 15.29 7.75
N ASP A 400 -1.67 16.43 8.42
CA ASP A 400 -1.94 17.68 7.73
C ASP A 400 -0.88 17.94 6.66
N GLY A 401 -1.30 18.35 5.47
CA GLY A 401 -0.39 18.71 4.37
C GLY A 401 0.35 20.02 4.65
N ASP A 402 -0.19 20.86 5.55
CA ASP A 402 0.42 22.10 6.00
C ASP A 402 1.19 21.90 7.31
N ALA A 403 2.26 22.69 7.49
CA ALA A 403 3.01 22.69 8.74
C ALA A 403 2.11 23.04 9.95
N PRO A 404 2.29 22.41 11.10
CA PRO A 404 3.39 21.52 11.48
C PRO A 404 3.21 20.03 11.11
N HIS A 405 2.32 19.68 10.18
CA HIS A 405 2.08 18.31 9.72
C HIS A 405 1.60 17.37 10.83
N LEU A 406 0.58 17.80 11.57
CA LEU A 406 0.04 17.03 12.69
C LEU A 406 -0.54 15.69 12.22
N PRO A 407 -0.27 14.58 12.92
CA PRO A 407 -0.86 13.29 12.63
C PRO A 407 -2.39 13.34 12.69
N LYS A 408 -3.05 12.70 11.74
CA LYS A 408 -4.50 12.67 11.56
C LYS A 408 -4.97 11.28 11.12
N GLY A 409 -6.28 11.15 10.91
CA GLY A 409 -6.89 9.89 10.50
C GLY A 409 -6.74 8.81 11.57
N CYS A 410 -6.55 7.58 11.11
CA CYS A 410 -6.30 6.43 11.97
C CYS A 410 -4.93 6.54 12.63
N ILE A 411 -4.85 6.34 13.94
CA ILE A 411 -3.59 6.52 14.71
C ILE A 411 -2.56 5.43 14.44
N ALA A 412 -3.02 4.28 13.92
CA ALA A 412 -2.20 3.11 13.64
C ALA A 412 -2.63 2.53 12.29
N GLN A 413 -1.82 2.74 11.25
CA GLN A 413 -2.16 2.34 9.89
C GLN A 413 -1.18 1.31 9.34
N ALA A 414 -1.72 0.19 8.85
CA ALA A 414 -0.96 -0.95 8.37
C ALA A 414 0.03 -0.58 7.25
N TRP A 415 -0.45 0.06 6.17
CA TRP A 415 0.40 0.41 5.04
C TRP A 415 1.47 1.46 5.36
N SER A 416 1.22 2.37 6.33
CA SER A 416 2.24 3.33 6.78
C SER A 416 3.42 2.61 7.44
N VAL A 417 3.14 1.65 8.32
CA VAL A 417 4.15 0.81 8.97
C VAL A 417 4.84 -0.11 7.95
N ALA A 418 4.05 -0.73 7.07
CA ALA A 418 4.52 -1.67 6.06
C ALA A 418 5.54 -1.06 5.11
N GLU A 419 5.22 0.11 4.56
CA GLU A 419 6.06 0.74 3.54
C GLU A 419 7.40 1.24 4.10
N VAL A 420 7.40 1.74 5.33
CA VAL A 420 8.67 2.09 6.01
C VAL A 420 9.52 0.83 6.26
N LEU A 421 8.94 -0.25 6.79
CA LEU A 421 9.65 -1.52 7.00
C LEU A 421 10.18 -2.11 5.71
N ARG A 422 9.40 -2.05 4.63
CA ARG A 422 9.80 -2.56 3.32
C ARG A 422 11.04 -1.86 2.79
N ILE A 423 11.09 -0.54 2.90
CA ILE A 423 12.26 0.24 2.47
C ILE A 423 13.48 -0.01 3.36
N MET A 424 13.29 -0.09 4.68
CA MET A 424 14.40 -0.40 5.58
C MET A 424 15.02 -1.78 5.27
N HIS A 425 14.16 -2.77 5.00
CA HIS A 425 14.61 -4.10 4.57
C HIS A 425 15.33 -4.08 3.21
N MET A 426 14.83 -3.27 2.27
CA MET A 426 15.46 -3.08 0.95
C MET A 426 16.86 -2.48 1.10
N LEU A 427 17.04 -1.44 1.90
CA LEU A 427 18.36 -0.82 2.14
C LEU A 427 19.35 -1.82 2.74
N GLU A 428 18.94 -2.60 3.74
CA GLU A 428 19.81 -3.60 4.36
C GLU A 428 20.26 -4.67 3.35
N SER A 429 19.39 -5.04 2.42
CA SER A 429 19.71 -6.02 1.38
C SER A 429 20.78 -5.53 0.40
N TYR A 430 20.88 -4.22 0.19
CA TYR A 430 21.94 -3.61 -0.63
C TYR A 430 23.24 -3.36 0.13
N ASP A 431 23.17 -3.25 1.45
CA ASP A 431 24.37 -3.05 2.30
C ASP A 431 25.02 -4.37 2.74
N ALA A 432 24.28 -5.48 2.60
CA ALA A 432 24.83 -6.81 2.89
C ALA A 432 26.02 -7.11 1.95
N PRO A 433 27.16 -7.60 2.46
CA PRO A 433 28.27 -8.02 1.61
C PRO A 433 27.77 -9.05 0.60
N SER A 434 28.14 -8.89 -0.66
CA SER A 434 27.88 -9.91 -1.69
C SER A 434 28.45 -11.24 -1.22
N ALA A 435 27.58 -12.22 -0.98
CA ALA A 435 27.98 -13.55 -0.50
C ALA A 435 28.73 -14.34 -1.59
#